data_918c9280069471186b5cc964ea40206a
#
_entry.id   918c9280069471186b5cc964ea40206a
#
_cell.length_a   1.000
_cell.length_b   1.000
_cell.length_c   1.000
_cell.angle_alpha   90.00
_cell.angle_beta   90.00
_cell.angle_gamma   90.00
#
_symmetry.space_group_name_H-M   'P 1'
#
loop_
_entity.id
_entity.type
_entity.pdbx_description
1 polymer ?
#
loop_
_entity_poly.entity_id
_entity_poly.type
_entity_poly.pdbx_seq_one_letter_code
_entity_poly.pdbx_strand_id
1 'polypeptide(L)'
;MKTIILGPPGTGKTTTLLNLVDQFIQQGIKPKKIGYFSFTKKAANEAKQRAIDKFNLDEKEDLIFFRTLHSFAFRFLGATKEGMMRPQDYRDFGIKCGIPIKAAAYSDEDGIFNSDNEYLKTIEKAKVKGISVIEQYDRNEHLLDIERDTLYLIDRELSRYKTERNMKDFTDLLLDFIDKDMSPEFDVLFIDEAQDLSYLQWQMVRTMWNKSKKTYIAGDDDQAIFQWAGADIDHFIALKEEVDEIKVLEQSYRIPGGPIHELSQRIIANVSNRYDKVYKPREDTGVLKYHSDVTQVDMSEGQWLVLSTAHYFLDDVKELCELQGWYYQHRNKNSMPLELLLAISNWESWRKKELLTNLEIKNIYSYLGANVSPGFRDGKTLHSNTKYYLSQCQEEHGLLSDKVWFESFDKLDTMTENYVRNMRANGEKINRNPRILLSTIHGAKGGEADKVLVLPDLTKAALDQSDKSPDELHRLFYVATTRAKKELHVVSPKNYERSYSL
;
A
#
# COMPACT_ATOMS: atom_id res chain seq x y z
N MET A 1 -17.23 -4.38 28.14
CA MET A 1 -16.96 -5.65 27.45
C MET A 1 -15.91 -5.43 26.38
N LYS A 2 -14.87 -6.22 26.38
CA LYS A 2 -13.69 -6.11 25.51
C LYS A 2 -13.47 -7.45 24.83
N THR A 3 -13.49 -7.47 23.51
CA THR A 3 -13.41 -8.69 22.71
C THR A 3 -12.29 -8.59 21.68
N ILE A 4 -11.38 -9.58 21.62
CA ILE A 4 -10.45 -9.74 20.49
C ILE A 4 -11.10 -10.67 19.46
N ILE A 5 -10.99 -10.29 18.19
CA ILE A 5 -11.38 -11.11 17.04
C ILE A 5 -10.10 -11.47 16.26
N LEU A 6 -9.62 -12.68 16.48
CA LEU A 6 -8.48 -13.22 15.74
C LEU A 6 -8.97 -13.81 14.42
N GLY A 7 -8.32 -13.48 13.32
CA GLY A 7 -8.72 -14.02 12.03
C GLY A 7 -7.53 -14.18 11.09
N PRO A 8 -7.09 -15.41 10.84
CA PRO A 8 -6.12 -15.70 9.77
C PRO A 8 -6.51 -15.10 8.40
N PRO A 9 -5.63 -15.17 7.40
CA PRO A 9 -5.88 -14.56 6.09
C PRO A 9 -7.20 -15.03 5.45
N GLY A 10 -8.03 -14.08 5.01
CA GLY A 10 -9.27 -14.38 4.29
C GLY A 10 -10.43 -14.89 5.14
N THR A 11 -10.35 -14.83 6.47
CA THR A 11 -11.45 -15.29 7.36
C THR A 11 -12.54 -14.24 7.57
N GLY A 12 -12.42 -13.06 6.96
CA GLY A 12 -13.47 -12.05 7.01
C GLY A 12 -13.47 -11.19 8.27
N LYS A 13 -12.32 -10.89 8.88
CA LYS A 13 -12.19 -9.97 10.05
C LYS A 13 -12.96 -8.66 9.85
N THR A 14 -12.57 -7.89 8.82
CA THR A 14 -13.22 -6.60 8.50
C THR A 14 -14.71 -6.78 8.24
N THR A 15 -15.11 -7.82 7.53
CA THR A 15 -16.54 -8.14 7.32
C THR A 15 -17.27 -8.41 8.62
N THR A 16 -16.65 -9.12 9.56
CA THR A 16 -17.23 -9.40 10.88
C THR A 16 -17.38 -8.10 11.68
N LEU A 17 -16.37 -7.23 11.69
CA LEU A 17 -16.49 -5.93 12.35
C LEU A 17 -17.61 -5.09 11.74
N LEU A 18 -17.71 -5.03 10.41
CA LEU A 18 -18.76 -4.28 9.71
C LEU A 18 -20.16 -4.84 9.98
N ASN A 19 -20.31 -6.15 10.09
CA ASN A 19 -21.58 -6.77 10.49
C ASN A 19 -21.95 -6.39 11.92
N LEU A 20 -20.97 -6.28 12.83
CA LEU A 20 -21.22 -5.79 14.19
C LEU A 20 -21.60 -4.30 14.20
N VAL A 21 -20.96 -3.45 13.39
CA VAL A 21 -21.37 -2.04 13.21
C VAL A 21 -22.85 -1.99 12.80
N ASP A 22 -23.23 -2.78 11.78
CA ASP A 22 -24.59 -2.88 11.28
C ASP A 22 -25.59 -3.26 12.41
N GLN A 23 -25.24 -4.29 13.18
CA GLN A 23 -26.09 -4.75 14.30
C GLN A 23 -26.28 -3.65 15.35
N PHE A 24 -25.22 -2.92 15.72
CA PHE A 24 -25.32 -1.85 16.71
C PHE A 24 -26.15 -0.67 16.22
N ILE A 25 -26.03 -0.29 14.94
CA ILE A 25 -26.90 0.75 14.35
C ILE A 25 -28.36 0.30 14.36
N GLN A 26 -28.65 -0.95 13.99
CA GLN A 26 -30.02 -1.52 14.05
C GLN A 26 -30.58 -1.58 15.48
N GLN A 27 -29.73 -1.76 16.48
CA GLN A 27 -30.09 -1.70 17.90
C GLN A 27 -30.32 -0.27 18.42
N GLY A 28 -30.19 0.74 17.57
CA GLY A 28 -30.43 2.15 17.89
C GLY A 28 -29.22 2.91 18.42
N ILE A 29 -28.02 2.35 18.37
CA ILE A 29 -26.79 3.09 18.69
C ILE A 29 -26.55 4.12 17.58
N LYS A 30 -26.41 5.39 17.99
CA LYS A 30 -26.15 6.48 17.05
C LYS A 30 -24.76 6.30 16.38
N PRO A 31 -24.63 6.46 15.07
CA PRO A 31 -23.35 6.34 14.37
C PRO A 31 -22.23 7.20 14.99
N LYS A 32 -22.55 8.41 15.46
CA LYS A 32 -21.63 9.31 16.18
C LYS A 32 -21.10 8.76 17.53
N LYS A 33 -21.65 7.66 18.02
CA LYS A 33 -21.18 6.94 19.21
C LYS A 33 -20.43 5.66 18.89
N ILE A 34 -20.17 5.42 17.59
CA ILE A 34 -19.39 4.30 17.09
C ILE A 34 -18.06 4.83 16.57
N GLY A 35 -16.95 4.38 17.17
CA GLY A 35 -15.60 4.58 16.64
C GLY A 35 -15.17 3.38 15.82
N TYR A 36 -14.71 3.60 14.58
CA TYR A 36 -14.09 2.56 13.76
C TYR A 36 -12.74 3.06 13.28
N PHE A 37 -11.69 2.48 13.84
CA PHE A 37 -10.31 2.87 13.54
C PHE A 37 -9.55 1.72 12.90
N SER A 38 -8.87 2.01 11.80
CA SER A 38 -8.03 1.04 11.10
C SER A 38 -6.62 1.59 10.90
N PHE A 39 -5.68 0.70 10.73
CA PHE A 39 -4.30 1.06 10.42
C PHE A 39 -4.19 1.76 9.06
N THR A 40 -4.91 1.29 8.02
CA THR A 40 -4.88 1.86 6.67
C THR A 40 -6.11 2.70 6.35
N LYS A 41 -5.92 3.72 5.49
CA LYS A 41 -7.03 4.52 4.94
C LYS A 41 -7.99 3.68 4.12
N LYS A 42 -7.49 2.70 3.37
CA LYS A 42 -8.29 1.81 2.53
C LYS A 42 -9.33 1.07 3.36
N ALA A 43 -8.92 0.41 4.45
CA ALA A 43 -9.84 -0.32 5.32
C ALA A 43 -10.85 0.60 6.02
N ALA A 44 -10.40 1.78 6.49
CA ALA A 44 -11.31 2.76 7.09
C ALA A 44 -12.35 3.30 6.09
N ASN A 45 -11.95 3.54 4.83
CA ASN A 45 -12.87 4.00 3.78
C ASN A 45 -13.84 2.92 3.34
N GLU A 46 -13.41 1.65 3.26
CA GLU A 46 -14.29 0.52 2.98
C GLU A 46 -15.40 0.39 4.03
N ALA A 47 -15.04 0.47 5.32
CA ALA A 47 -15.99 0.47 6.43
C ALA A 47 -17.01 1.62 6.31
N LYS A 48 -16.49 2.81 6.02
CA LYS A 48 -17.32 4.02 5.85
C LYS A 48 -18.28 3.88 4.67
N GLN A 49 -17.79 3.46 3.50
CA GLN A 49 -18.62 3.32 2.29
C GLN A 49 -19.73 2.31 2.50
N ARG A 50 -19.43 1.16 3.10
CA ARG A 50 -20.42 0.14 3.41
C ARG A 50 -21.51 0.65 4.35
N ALA A 51 -21.14 1.45 5.37
CA ALA A 51 -22.13 2.05 6.27
C ALA A 51 -23.01 3.09 5.55
N ILE A 52 -22.43 3.91 4.63
CA ILE A 52 -23.19 4.84 3.78
C ILE A 52 -24.20 4.08 2.93
N ASP A 53 -23.72 3.09 2.15
CA ASP A 53 -24.54 2.36 1.18
C ASP A 53 -25.71 1.60 1.87
N LYS A 54 -25.47 1.09 3.06
CA LYS A 54 -26.45 0.26 3.76
C LYS A 54 -27.46 1.06 4.57
N PHE A 55 -27.06 2.18 5.18
CA PHE A 55 -27.89 2.95 6.11
C PHE A 55 -28.22 4.37 5.64
N ASN A 56 -27.75 4.73 4.45
CA ASN A 56 -27.89 6.09 3.88
C ASN A 56 -27.42 7.20 4.86
N LEU A 57 -26.23 6.98 5.47
CA LEU A 57 -25.64 7.88 6.44
C LEU A 57 -24.85 9.00 5.77
N ASP A 58 -24.79 10.16 6.42
CA ASP A 58 -23.94 11.25 5.98
C ASP A 58 -22.48 11.02 6.40
N GLU A 59 -21.56 11.09 5.43
CA GLU A 59 -20.13 10.86 5.69
C GLU A 59 -19.54 11.84 6.70
N LYS A 60 -19.91 13.11 6.60
CA LYS A 60 -19.32 14.20 7.38
C LYS A 60 -19.94 14.35 8.76
N GLU A 61 -21.20 14.01 8.87
CA GLU A 61 -21.96 14.16 10.12
C GLU A 61 -22.03 12.89 10.92
N ASP A 62 -22.31 11.74 10.29
CA ASP A 62 -22.58 10.48 11.01
C ASP A 62 -21.31 9.64 11.21
N LEU A 63 -20.40 9.62 10.22
CA LEU A 63 -19.23 8.72 10.19
C LEU A 63 -17.90 9.45 10.49
N ILE A 64 -17.95 10.45 11.36
CA ILE A 64 -16.80 11.27 11.73
C ILE A 64 -15.66 10.48 12.38
N PHE A 65 -15.96 9.32 12.97
CA PHE A 65 -15.02 8.45 13.66
C PHE A 65 -14.66 7.17 12.86
N PHE A 66 -14.99 7.10 11.57
CA PHE A 66 -14.56 6.02 10.66
C PHE A 66 -13.31 6.45 9.91
N ARG A 67 -12.12 6.20 10.46
CA ARG A 67 -10.84 6.70 9.93
C ARG A 67 -9.61 6.01 10.51
N THR A 68 -8.42 6.44 10.06
CA THR A 68 -7.16 6.04 10.71
C THR A 68 -6.94 6.84 12.00
N LEU A 69 -6.15 6.30 12.93
CA LEU A 69 -5.80 6.99 14.19
C LEU A 69 -5.16 8.36 13.95
N HIS A 70 -4.22 8.47 13.02
CA HIS A 70 -3.59 9.74 12.65
C HIS A 70 -4.60 10.75 12.09
N SER A 71 -5.47 10.32 11.18
CA SER A 71 -6.52 11.20 10.64
C SER A 71 -7.51 11.66 11.72
N PHE A 72 -7.75 10.82 12.72
CA PHE A 72 -8.57 11.19 13.87
C PHE A 72 -7.88 12.23 14.74
N ALA A 73 -6.63 11.99 15.15
CA ALA A 73 -5.86 12.95 15.94
C ALA A 73 -5.73 14.30 15.22
N PHE A 74 -5.38 14.29 13.92
CA PHE A 74 -5.28 15.52 13.10
C PHE A 74 -6.55 16.36 13.17
N ARG A 75 -7.71 15.74 12.94
CA ARG A 75 -8.99 16.45 12.89
C ARG A 75 -9.45 16.88 14.27
N PHE A 76 -9.29 16.01 15.26
CA PHE A 76 -9.81 16.23 16.61
C PHE A 76 -9.02 17.30 17.37
N LEU A 77 -7.73 17.43 17.09
CA LEU A 77 -6.87 18.51 17.61
C LEU A 77 -7.02 19.83 16.86
N GLY A 78 -7.84 19.88 15.80
CA GLY A 78 -7.96 21.07 14.95
C GLY A 78 -6.67 21.42 14.21
N ALA A 79 -5.80 20.42 13.93
CA ALA A 79 -4.58 20.64 13.18
C ALA A 79 -4.88 21.08 11.74
N THR A 80 -4.02 21.95 11.19
CA THR A 80 -4.12 22.42 9.80
C THR A 80 -2.96 21.89 8.97
N LYS A 81 -3.13 21.85 7.65
CA LYS A 81 -2.06 21.39 6.74
C LYS A 81 -0.83 22.30 6.79
N GLU A 82 -1.03 23.58 7.06
CA GLU A 82 0.03 24.58 7.18
C GLU A 82 0.87 24.38 8.45
N GLY A 83 0.25 23.84 9.51
CA GLY A 83 0.91 23.50 10.77
C GLY A 83 1.61 22.14 10.76
N MET A 84 1.57 21.40 9.65
CA MET A 84 2.23 20.11 9.55
C MET A 84 3.58 20.20 8.84
N MET A 85 4.56 19.42 9.32
CA MET A 85 5.86 19.25 8.68
C MET A 85 5.68 18.62 7.29
N ARG A 86 6.14 19.31 6.25
CA ARG A 86 6.12 18.85 4.85
C ARG A 86 7.51 18.41 4.42
N PRO A 87 7.66 17.70 3.30
CA PRO A 87 8.97 17.30 2.78
C PRO A 87 9.97 18.47 2.64
N GLN A 88 9.47 19.68 2.30
CA GLN A 88 10.32 20.87 2.20
C GLN A 88 10.84 21.31 3.58
N ASP A 89 9.99 21.28 4.60
CA ASP A 89 10.38 21.70 5.97
C ASP A 89 11.47 20.80 6.55
N TYR A 90 11.45 19.47 6.22
CA TYR A 90 12.56 18.56 6.56
C TYR A 90 13.84 18.87 5.80
N ARG A 91 13.77 19.23 4.52
CA ARG A 91 14.96 19.67 3.75
C ARG A 91 15.56 20.95 4.32
N ASP A 92 14.73 21.93 4.65
CA ASP A 92 15.18 23.20 5.26
C ASP A 92 15.79 22.97 6.64
N PHE A 93 15.24 22.05 7.42
CA PHE A 93 15.84 21.60 8.67
C PHE A 93 17.21 20.94 8.44
N GLY A 94 17.30 20.07 7.43
CA GLY A 94 18.57 19.42 7.05
C GLY A 94 19.66 20.43 6.70
N ILE A 95 19.35 21.45 5.91
CA ILE A 95 20.27 22.55 5.58
C ILE A 95 20.71 23.27 6.84
N LYS A 96 19.78 23.60 7.76
CA LYS A 96 20.09 24.27 9.03
C LYS A 96 21.05 23.45 9.91
N CYS A 97 20.91 22.15 9.93
CA CYS A 97 21.71 21.23 10.78
C CYS A 97 22.96 20.66 10.08
N GLY A 98 23.17 20.97 8.80
CA GLY A 98 24.29 20.44 8.01
C GLY A 98 24.19 18.95 7.69
N ILE A 99 22.96 18.38 7.68
CA ILE A 99 22.69 17.00 7.34
C ILE A 99 21.93 16.89 6.00
N PRO A 100 22.32 16.01 5.09
CA PRO A 100 21.61 15.83 3.83
C PRO A 100 20.28 15.13 4.05
N ILE A 101 19.17 15.75 3.64
CA ILE A 101 17.84 15.17 3.59
C ILE A 101 17.25 15.40 2.21
N LYS A 102 17.15 14.35 1.39
CA LYS A 102 16.56 14.42 0.04
C LYS A 102 15.06 14.12 0.09
N ALA A 103 14.68 13.15 0.93
CA ALA A 103 13.31 12.70 1.10
C ALA A 103 12.99 12.48 2.58
N ALA A 104 11.90 13.08 3.04
CA ALA A 104 11.32 12.80 4.35
C ALA A 104 9.83 13.12 4.30
N ALA A 105 8.98 12.13 4.51
CA ALA A 105 7.53 12.28 4.50
C ALA A 105 6.84 11.09 5.18
N TYR A 106 5.62 11.30 5.63
CA TYR A 106 4.73 10.22 6.03
C TYR A 106 3.93 9.72 4.82
N SER A 107 3.76 8.40 4.75
CA SER A 107 2.91 7.76 3.76
C SER A 107 1.45 8.20 3.96
N ASP A 108 0.76 8.49 2.86
CA ASP A 108 -0.66 8.86 2.88
C ASP A 108 -1.59 7.70 3.26
N GLU A 109 -1.18 6.46 3.05
CA GLU A 109 -2.02 5.27 3.24
C GLU A 109 -2.00 4.79 4.70
N ASP A 110 -0.83 4.58 5.25
CA ASP A 110 -0.61 3.95 6.55
C ASP A 110 -0.01 4.89 7.63
N GLY A 111 0.44 6.08 7.22
CA GLY A 111 1.06 7.05 8.12
C GLY A 111 2.48 6.67 8.56
N ILE A 112 3.14 5.73 7.87
CA ILE A 112 4.52 5.35 8.15
C ILE A 112 5.48 6.42 7.65
N PHE A 113 6.42 6.81 8.49
CA PHE A 113 7.46 7.76 8.13
C PHE A 113 8.54 7.12 7.26
N ASN A 114 8.84 7.77 6.15
CA ASN A 114 9.89 7.38 5.22
C ASN A 114 10.89 8.53 5.06
N SER A 115 12.18 8.23 5.17
CA SER A 115 13.27 9.17 4.92
C SER A 115 14.47 8.46 4.34
N ASP A 116 15.32 9.19 3.61
CA ASP A 116 16.64 8.74 3.21
C ASP A 116 17.71 9.00 4.29
N ASN A 117 17.35 9.73 5.35
CA ASN A 117 18.25 10.12 6.43
C ASN A 117 18.09 9.20 7.66
N GLU A 118 19.16 8.54 8.10
CA GLU A 118 19.13 7.57 9.21
C GLU A 118 18.89 8.23 10.58
N TYR A 119 19.31 9.47 10.80
CA TYR A 119 19.00 10.18 12.03
C TYR A 119 17.48 10.37 12.20
N LEU A 120 16.81 10.84 11.15
CA LEU A 120 15.34 11.05 11.18
C LEU A 120 14.59 9.73 11.36
N LYS A 121 15.01 8.65 10.68
CA LYS A 121 14.41 7.32 10.86
C LYS A 121 14.56 6.83 12.30
N THR A 122 15.73 7.01 12.90
CA THR A 122 16.00 6.55 14.25
C THR A 122 15.20 7.37 15.28
N ILE A 123 15.11 8.69 15.11
CA ILE A 123 14.27 9.57 15.93
C ILE A 123 12.80 9.15 15.86
N GLU A 124 12.28 8.92 14.66
CA GLU A 124 10.89 8.52 14.50
C GLU A 124 10.60 7.14 15.11
N LYS A 125 11.51 6.16 14.88
CA LYS A 125 11.40 4.84 15.53
C LYS A 125 11.39 4.91 17.05
N ALA A 126 12.20 5.77 17.64
CA ALA A 126 12.22 5.97 19.09
C ALA A 126 10.85 6.47 19.57
N LYS A 127 10.31 7.51 18.90
CA LYS A 127 9.01 8.10 19.25
C LYS A 127 7.87 7.10 19.16
N VAL A 128 7.74 6.38 18.04
CA VAL A 128 6.63 5.41 17.87
C VAL A 128 6.71 4.23 18.81
N LYS A 129 7.93 3.92 19.33
CA LYS A 129 8.14 2.88 20.36
C LYS A 129 8.04 3.43 21.79
N GLY A 130 7.90 4.74 21.98
CA GLY A 130 7.82 5.36 23.30
C GLY A 130 9.12 5.24 24.11
N ILE A 131 10.28 5.18 23.45
CA ILE A 131 11.62 5.11 24.09
C ILE A 131 12.46 6.33 23.72
N SER A 132 13.55 6.57 24.44
CA SER A 132 14.46 7.65 24.08
C SER A 132 15.24 7.35 22.80
N VAL A 133 15.68 8.39 22.09
CA VAL A 133 16.51 8.24 20.89
C VAL A 133 17.83 7.53 21.19
N ILE A 134 18.37 7.72 22.39
CA ILE A 134 19.60 7.06 22.85
C ILE A 134 19.35 5.57 23.06
N GLU A 135 18.26 5.20 23.70
CA GLU A 135 17.89 3.79 23.88
C GLU A 135 17.63 3.11 22.52
N GLN A 136 16.98 3.78 21.58
CA GLN A 136 16.79 3.27 20.23
C GLN A 136 18.13 3.08 19.49
N TYR A 137 19.09 3.98 19.69
CA TYR A 137 20.45 3.87 19.16
C TYR A 137 21.16 2.66 19.77
N ASP A 138 21.25 2.59 21.10
CA ASP A 138 21.99 1.55 21.83
C ASP A 138 21.48 0.12 21.48
N ARG A 139 20.18 -0.03 21.24
CA ARG A 139 19.58 -1.30 20.78
C ARG A 139 19.99 -1.71 19.35
N ASN A 140 20.41 -0.77 18.52
CA ASN A 140 20.66 -0.97 17.09
C ASN A 140 22.02 -0.43 16.62
N GLU A 141 22.92 -0.06 17.53
CA GLU A 141 24.21 0.60 17.25
C GLU A 141 24.99 -0.06 16.10
N HIS A 142 25.03 -1.39 16.09
CA HIS A 142 25.75 -2.17 15.09
C HIS A 142 25.12 -2.17 13.69
N LEU A 143 23.90 -1.63 13.53
CA LEU A 143 23.19 -1.49 12.26
C LEU A 143 23.18 -0.06 11.74
N LEU A 144 23.58 0.91 12.57
CA LEU A 144 23.44 2.31 12.28
C LEU A 144 24.81 2.91 11.90
N ASP A 145 24.87 3.54 10.76
CA ASP A 145 26.02 4.34 10.32
C ASP A 145 25.79 5.82 10.69
N ILE A 146 25.57 6.08 11.99
CA ILE A 146 25.36 7.41 12.56
C ILE A 146 26.02 7.52 13.93
N GLU A 147 26.37 8.74 14.33
CA GLU A 147 26.98 9.02 15.62
C GLU A 147 25.92 9.31 16.71
N ARG A 148 26.11 8.72 17.89
CA ARG A 148 25.22 8.81 19.04
C ARG A 148 24.96 10.24 19.51
N ASP A 149 26.04 11.02 19.70
CA ASP A 149 25.93 12.39 20.19
C ASP A 149 25.29 13.31 19.14
N THR A 150 25.61 13.08 17.88
CA THR A 150 24.99 13.79 16.75
C THR A 150 23.49 13.47 16.67
N LEU A 151 23.09 12.22 16.87
CA LEU A 151 21.67 11.83 16.91
C LEU A 151 20.90 12.60 18.00
N TYR A 152 21.47 12.67 19.21
CA TYR A 152 20.85 13.41 20.31
C TYR A 152 20.70 14.90 20.00
N LEU A 153 21.72 15.52 19.39
CA LEU A 153 21.68 16.92 19.00
C LEU A 153 20.61 17.18 17.92
N ILE A 154 20.52 16.30 16.92
CA ILE A 154 19.53 16.40 15.83
C ILE A 154 18.11 16.27 16.38
N ASP A 155 17.84 15.33 17.27
CA ASP A 155 16.52 15.15 17.90
C ASP A 155 16.10 16.42 18.65
N ARG A 156 17.01 17.00 19.44
CA ARG A 156 16.76 18.24 20.17
C ARG A 156 16.51 19.43 19.22
N GLU A 157 17.34 19.57 18.19
CA GLU A 157 17.18 20.65 17.21
C GLU A 157 15.92 20.48 16.35
N LEU A 158 15.51 19.25 16.01
CA LEU A 158 14.25 19.00 15.32
C LEU A 158 13.04 19.41 16.18
N SER A 159 13.06 19.05 17.45
CA SER A 159 12.03 19.44 18.41
C SER A 159 11.95 20.97 18.56
N ARG A 160 13.10 21.62 18.66
CA ARG A 160 13.19 23.10 18.70
C ARG A 160 12.70 23.73 17.40
N TYR A 161 13.09 23.21 16.23
CA TYR A 161 12.68 23.68 14.91
C TYR A 161 11.16 23.65 14.75
N LYS A 162 10.52 22.55 15.17
CA LYS A 162 9.07 22.41 15.16
C LYS A 162 8.40 23.41 16.09
N THR A 163 8.90 23.56 17.30
CA THR A 163 8.35 24.49 18.30
C THR A 163 8.45 25.94 17.84
N GLU A 164 9.60 26.40 17.35
CA GLU A 164 9.83 27.77 16.87
C GLU A 164 8.91 28.16 15.71
N ARG A 165 8.48 27.17 14.90
CA ARG A 165 7.61 27.36 13.73
C ARG A 165 6.15 27.00 13.96
N ASN A 166 5.82 26.58 15.17
CA ASN A 166 4.49 26.05 15.53
C ASN A 166 4.06 24.91 14.56
N MET A 167 5.00 24.00 14.24
CA MET A 167 4.79 22.87 13.37
C MET A 167 4.76 21.56 14.16
N LYS A 168 4.06 20.56 13.63
CA LYS A 168 3.97 19.20 14.16
C LYS A 168 4.17 18.18 13.07
N ASP A 169 4.70 17.03 13.41
CA ASP A 169 4.61 15.83 12.57
C ASP A 169 3.41 14.95 12.99
N PHE A 170 3.20 13.84 12.28
CA PHE A 170 2.08 12.96 12.58
C PHE A 170 2.21 12.27 13.95
N THR A 171 3.42 12.01 14.39
CA THR A 171 3.70 11.38 15.70
C THR A 171 3.42 12.38 16.84
N ASP A 172 3.75 13.68 16.65
CA ASP A 172 3.41 14.71 17.61
C ASP A 172 1.88 14.84 17.82
N LEU A 173 1.08 14.59 16.77
CA LEU A 173 -0.38 14.59 16.90
C LEU A 173 -0.89 13.47 17.82
N LEU A 174 -0.28 12.29 17.74
CA LEU A 174 -0.66 11.19 18.63
C LEU A 174 -0.29 11.48 20.08
N LEU A 175 0.92 12.02 20.30
CA LEU A 175 1.38 12.46 21.64
C LEU A 175 0.43 13.51 22.23
N ASP A 176 0.13 14.57 21.48
CA ASP A 176 -0.80 15.61 21.91
C ASP A 176 -2.20 15.07 22.27
N PHE A 177 -2.69 14.09 21.48
CA PHE A 177 -4.00 13.50 21.74
C PHE A 177 -4.00 12.70 23.07
N ILE A 178 -2.92 11.97 23.30
CA ILE A 178 -2.74 11.18 24.54
C ILE A 178 -2.60 12.11 25.74
N ASP A 179 -1.71 13.09 25.67
CA ASP A 179 -1.41 13.99 26.78
C ASP A 179 -2.61 14.84 27.21
N LYS A 180 -3.45 15.25 26.25
CA LYS A 180 -4.66 16.01 26.53
C LYS A 180 -5.86 15.17 26.93
N ASP A 181 -5.73 13.84 26.87
CA ASP A 181 -6.83 12.86 27.13
C ASP A 181 -8.13 13.27 26.41
N MET A 182 -8.03 13.66 25.15
CA MET A 182 -9.14 14.23 24.38
C MET A 182 -10.11 13.18 23.79
N SER A 183 -10.02 11.91 24.19
CA SER A 183 -10.90 10.87 23.63
C SER A 183 -12.38 11.18 23.92
N PRO A 184 -13.27 11.13 22.89
CA PRO A 184 -14.70 11.11 23.13
C PRO A 184 -15.14 9.78 23.76
N GLU A 185 -16.34 9.78 24.34
CA GLU A 185 -16.99 8.57 24.82
C GLU A 185 -17.64 7.83 23.65
N PHE A 186 -17.30 6.54 23.50
CA PHE A 186 -17.92 5.65 22.53
C PHE A 186 -18.86 4.65 23.22
N ASP A 187 -20.02 4.40 22.60
CA ASP A 187 -20.83 3.25 22.98
C ASP A 187 -20.18 1.94 22.48
N VAL A 188 -19.58 2.01 21.27
CA VAL A 188 -18.82 0.90 20.69
C VAL A 188 -17.58 1.43 19.99
N LEU A 189 -16.44 0.77 20.24
CA LEU A 189 -15.15 1.04 19.62
C LEU A 189 -14.70 -0.18 18.83
N PHE A 190 -14.33 0.02 17.58
CA PHE A 190 -13.73 -0.99 16.68
C PHE A 190 -12.32 -0.58 16.33
N ILE A 191 -11.39 -1.52 16.46
CA ILE A 191 -9.99 -1.38 16.02
C ILE A 191 -9.72 -2.51 15.02
N ASP A 192 -9.40 -2.18 13.78
CA ASP A 192 -9.09 -3.14 12.71
C ASP A 192 -7.60 -3.13 12.38
N GLU A 193 -7.05 -4.28 11.95
CA GLU A 193 -5.63 -4.51 11.69
C GLU A 193 -4.73 -4.14 12.89
N ALA A 194 -5.19 -4.51 14.09
CA ALA A 194 -4.58 -4.10 15.35
C ALA A 194 -3.14 -4.59 15.56
N GLN A 195 -2.73 -5.70 14.92
CA GLN A 195 -1.36 -6.23 14.96
C GLN A 195 -0.32 -5.30 14.34
N ASP A 196 -0.74 -4.29 13.59
CA ASP A 196 0.17 -3.33 12.93
C ASP A 196 0.36 -2.04 13.71
N LEU A 197 -0.34 -1.87 14.81
CA LEU A 197 -0.27 -0.67 15.63
C LEU A 197 1.07 -0.59 16.37
N SER A 198 1.70 0.60 16.33
CA SER A 198 2.87 0.91 17.15
C SER A 198 2.50 1.08 18.62
N TYR A 199 3.51 1.06 19.51
CA TYR A 199 3.29 1.35 20.92
C TYR A 199 2.53 2.67 21.14
N LEU A 200 2.93 3.73 20.45
CA LEU A 200 2.28 5.04 20.57
C LEU A 200 0.82 5.02 20.11
N GLN A 201 0.53 4.31 19.02
CA GLN A 201 -0.85 4.12 18.56
C GLN A 201 -1.67 3.30 19.58
N TRP A 202 -1.05 2.30 20.23
CA TRP A 202 -1.70 1.57 21.32
C TRP A 202 -2.00 2.48 22.51
N GLN A 203 -1.11 3.40 22.90
CA GLN A 203 -1.40 4.37 23.95
C GLN A 203 -2.61 5.23 23.58
N MET A 204 -2.72 5.68 22.33
CA MET A 204 -3.90 6.40 21.84
C MET A 204 -5.17 5.52 21.88
N VAL A 205 -5.10 4.27 21.46
CA VAL A 205 -6.22 3.32 21.56
C VAL A 205 -6.63 3.12 23.02
N ARG A 206 -5.70 3.06 23.95
CA ARG A 206 -5.96 2.93 25.39
C ARG A 206 -6.79 4.08 25.97
N THR A 207 -6.53 5.33 25.53
CA THR A 207 -7.34 6.47 25.96
C THR A 207 -8.79 6.34 25.51
N MET A 208 -9.02 5.84 24.28
CA MET A 208 -10.36 5.60 23.72
C MET A 208 -11.04 4.37 24.35
N TRP A 209 -10.29 3.29 24.54
CA TRP A 209 -10.77 2.04 25.16
C TRP A 209 -11.32 2.29 26.56
N ASN A 210 -10.61 3.07 27.37
CA ASN A 210 -11.02 3.35 28.75
C ASN A 210 -12.33 4.16 28.83
N LYS A 211 -12.69 4.88 27.76
CA LYS A 211 -13.92 5.67 27.66
C LYS A 211 -15.00 5.01 26.78
N SER A 212 -14.84 3.73 26.43
CA SER A 212 -15.79 2.99 25.61
C SER A 212 -16.54 1.94 26.43
N LYS A 213 -17.85 1.72 26.12
CA LYS A 213 -18.67 0.70 26.80
C LYS A 213 -18.37 -0.70 26.27
N LYS A 214 -18.16 -0.83 24.95
CA LYS A 214 -17.78 -2.07 24.28
C LYS A 214 -16.62 -1.80 23.34
N THR A 215 -15.64 -2.70 23.30
CA THR A 215 -14.49 -2.60 22.39
C THR A 215 -14.29 -3.93 21.67
N TYR A 216 -14.15 -3.87 20.35
CA TYR A 216 -13.81 -4.99 19.49
C TYR A 216 -12.48 -4.69 18.79
N ILE A 217 -11.49 -5.55 18.98
CA ILE A 217 -10.14 -5.43 18.42
C ILE A 217 -9.94 -6.60 17.47
N ALA A 218 -9.83 -6.33 16.18
CA ALA A 218 -9.56 -7.36 15.18
C ALA A 218 -8.12 -7.32 14.70
N GLY A 219 -7.52 -8.48 14.56
CA GLY A 219 -6.15 -8.60 14.07
C GLY A 219 -5.74 -10.03 13.77
N ASP A 220 -4.53 -10.17 13.29
CA ASP A 220 -3.86 -11.44 13.07
C ASP A 220 -2.35 -11.28 13.31
N ASP A 221 -1.89 -11.77 14.44
CA ASP A 221 -0.48 -11.72 14.84
C ASP A 221 0.45 -12.40 13.80
N ASP A 222 -0.05 -13.41 13.08
CA ASP A 222 0.68 -14.07 12.01
C ASP A 222 0.86 -13.18 10.77
N GLN A 223 0.11 -12.07 10.65
CA GLN A 223 0.24 -11.07 9.60
C GLN A 223 0.93 -9.76 10.05
N ALA A 224 1.55 -9.75 11.23
CA ALA A 224 2.28 -8.59 11.75
C ALA A 224 3.64 -8.46 11.04
N ILE A 225 3.69 -7.65 9.99
CA ILE A 225 4.90 -7.46 9.16
C ILE A 225 5.45 -6.03 9.19
N PHE A 226 4.91 -5.13 10.04
CA PHE A 226 5.36 -3.74 10.15
C PHE A 226 6.19 -3.46 11.41
N GLN A 227 6.81 -4.48 12.03
CA GLN A 227 7.69 -4.30 13.19
C GLN A 227 8.88 -3.37 12.87
N TRP A 228 9.39 -3.44 11.64
CA TRP A 228 10.42 -2.53 11.14
C TRP A 228 9.99 -1.05 11.18
N ALA A 229 8.67 -0.77 11.09
CA ALA A 229 8.06 0.55 11.19
C ALA A 229 7.58 0.90 12.62
N GLY A 230 7.80 0.00 13.58
CA GLY A 230 7.48 0.22 14.99
C GLY A 230 6.22 -0.46 15.49
N ALA A 231 5.58 -1.36 14.70
CA ALA A 231 4.46 -2.16 15.18
C ALA A 231 4.85 -2.98 16.42
N ASP A 232 3.96 -2.98 17.41
CA ASP A 232 4.16 -3.64 18.71
C ASP A 232 3.31 -4.91 18.79
N ILE A 233 3.83 -5.99 18.23
CA ILE A 233 3.16 -7.29 18.22
C ILE A 233 3.06 -7.90 19.63
N ASP A 234 4.07 -7.67 20.47
CA ASP A 234 4.08 -8.22 21.84
C ASP A 234 2.94 -7.61 22.66
N HIS A 235 2.69 -6.30 22.48
CA HIS A 235 1.53 -5.66 23.09
C HIS A 235 0.22 -6.27 22.59
N PHE A 236 0.07 -6.51 21.29
CA PHE A 236 -1.14 -7.14 20.73
C PHE A 236 -1.36 -8.55 21.33
N ILE A 237 -0.31 -9.36 21.43
CA ILE A 237 -0.39 -10.72 22.00
C ILE A 237 -0.70 -10.66 23.49
N ALA A 238 -0.13 -9.70 24.23
CA ALA A 238 -0.37 -9.54 25.67
C ALA A 238 -1.81 -9.14 26.01
N LEU A 239 -2.57 -8.57 25.06
CA LEU A 239 -3.98 -8.19 25.29
C LEU A 239 -4.89 -9.36 25.72
N LYS A 240 -4.48 -10.61 25.48
CA LYS A 240 -5.23 -11.80 25.93
C LYS A 240 -5.51 -11.82 27.43
N GLU A 241 -4.64 -11.19 28.23
CA GLU A 241 -4.77 -11.12 29.68
C GLU A 241 -5.73 -9.99 30.16
N GLU A 242 -6.15 -9.10 29.22
CA GLU A 242 -6.91 -7.89 29.56
C GLU A 242 -8.32 -7.86 28.96
N VAL A 243 -8.65 -8.80 28.09
CA VAL A 243 -9.94 -8.85 27.42
C VAL A 243 -10.90 -9.86 28.04
N ASP A 244 -12.19 -9.61 27.90
CA ASP A 244 -13.22 -10.50 28.43
C ASP A 244 -13.43 -11.74 27.53
N GLU A 245 -13.14 -11.63 26.24
CA GLU A 245 -13.42 -12.67 25.26
C GLU A 245 -12.42 -12.65 24.09
N ILE A 246 -12.04 -13.83 23.61
CA ILE A 246 -11.29 -14.02 22.38
C ILE A 246 -12.09 -14.89 21.43
N LYS A 247 -12.39 -14.37 20.23
CA LYS A 247 -13.08 -15.09 19.15
C LYS A 247 -12.10 -15.39 18.04
N VAL A 248 -12.00 -16.63 17.62
CA VAL A 248 -11.20 -17.05 16.47
C VAL A 248 -12.13 -17.27 15.27
N LEU A 249 -11.84 -16.59 14.16
CA LEU A 249 -12.48 -16.84 12.88
C LEU A 249 -11.67 -17.91 12.16
N GLU A 250 -12.13 -19.15 12.16
CA GLU A 250 -11.34 -20.30 11.69
C GLU A 250 -11.39 -20.49 10.18
N GLN A 251 -12.55 -20.20 9.55
CA GLN A 251 -12.79 -20.51 8.15
C GLN A 251 -12.27 -19.43 7.21
N SER A 252 -11.34 -19.78 6.33
CA SER A 252 -10.91 -18.90 5.25
C SER A 252 -11.83 -19.00 4.03
N TYR A 253 -12.11 -17.82 3.45
CA TYR A 253 -12.80 -17.68 2.16
C TYR A 253 -11.84 -17.32 1.03
N ARG A 254 -10.53 -17.29 1.32
CA ARG A 254 -9.46 -16.95 0.37
C ARG A 254 -8.59 -18.15 0.02
N ILE A 255 -7.96 -18.75 1.03
CA ILE A 255 -6.94 -19.78 0.85
C ILE A 255 -7.58 -21.10 0.44
N PRO A 256 -7.17 -21.68 -0.70
CA PRO A 256 -7.59 -23.03 -1.06
C PRO A 256 -6.86 -24.06 -0.20
N GLY A 257 -7.44 -25.24 -0.07
CA GLY A 257 -6.82 -26.40 0.58
C GLY A 257 -5.62 -26.96 -0.18
N GLY A 258 -4.98 -27.98 0.40
CA GLY A 258 -3.83 -28.67 -0.17
C GLY A 258 -2.53 -27.85 -0.10
N PRO A 259 -1.66 -27.91 -1.13
CA PRO A 259 -0.26 -27.53 -1.01
C PRO A 259 -0.02 -26.07 -0.65
N ILE A 260 -0.91 -25.12 -1.02
CA ILE A 260 -0.76 -23.70 -0.65
C ILE A 260 -1.00 -23.52 0.84
N HIS A 261 -2.08 -24.10 1.38
CA HIS A 261 -2.38 -24.05 2.79
C HIS A 261 -1.28 -24.75 3.61
N GLU A 262 -0.86 -25.95 3.20
CA GLU A 262 0.19 -26.72 3.87
C GLU A 262 1.51 -25.96 3.93
N LEU A 263 1.93 -25.32 2.82
CA LEU A 263 3.12 -24.45 2.80
C LEU A 263 2.96 -23.28 3.80
N SER A 264 1.83 -22.61 3.78
CA SER A 264 1.59 -21.49 4.69
C SER A 264 1.64 -21.92 6.16
N GLN A 265 1.10 -23.11 6.50
CA GLN A 265 1.15 -23.64 7.86
C GLN A 265 2.57 -24.05 8.28
N ARG A 266 3.37 -24.61 7.38
CA ARG A 266 4.80 -24.91 7.65
C ARG A 266 5.59 -23.64 7.93
N ILE A 267 5.35 -22.57 7.17
CA ILE A 267 6.02 -21.29 7.37
C ILE A 267 5.69 -20.72 8.75
N ILE A 268 4.40 -20.62 9.07
CA ILE A 268 3.96 -19.94 10.30
C ILE A 268 4.24 -20.76 11.56
N ALA A 269 4.40 -22.07 11.45
CA ALA A 269 4.79 -22.95 12.54
C ALA A 269 6.20 -22.62 13.11
N ASN A 270 7.05 -21.93 12.35
CA ASN A 270 8.36 -21.49 12.81
C ASN A 270 8.31 -20.21 13.68
N VAL A 271 7.18 -19.53 13.74
CA VAL A 271 7.01 -18.34 14.60
C VAL A 271 6.88 -18.76 16.04
N SER A 272 7.76 -18.23 16.91
CA SER A 272 7.87 -18.63 18.30
C SER A 272 6.80 -17.96 19.18
N ASN A 273 6.50 -16.68 18.96
CA ASN A 273 5.53 -15.92 19.77
C ASN A 273 4.29 -15.58 18.95
N ARG A 274 3.21 -16.35 19.17
CA ARG A 274 1.94 -16.20 18.45
C ARG A 274 0.73 -16.69 19.25
N TYR A 275 -0.47 -16.27 18.86
CA TYR A 275 -1.71 -16.89 19.34
C TYR A 275 -1.85 -18.29 18.76
N ASP A 276 -2.26 -19.25 19.61
CA ASP A 276 -2.73 -20.54 19.11
C ASP A 276 -4.13 -20.39 18.50
N LYS A 277 -4.25 -20.74 17.23
CA LYS A 277 -5.50 -20.58 16.47
C LYS A 277 -5.66 -21.61 15.36
N VAL A 278 -6.87 -22.09 15.20
CA VAL A 278 -7.23 -22.99 14.11
C VAL A 278 -7.46 -22.18 12.84
N TYR A 279 -6.90 -22.65 11.71
CA TYR A 279 -7.06 -22.05 10.42
C TYR A 279 -7.48 -23.08 9.38
N LYS A 280 -8.72 -22.97 8.88
CA LYS A 280 -9.34 -23.90 7.95
C LYS A 280 -9.35 -23.29 6.54
N PRO A 281 -8.77 -23.96 5.53
CA PRO A 281 -8.83 -23.51 4.14
C PRO A 281 -10.23 -23.72 3.54
N ARG A 282 -10.43 -23.23 2.32
CA ARG A 282 -11.57 -23.59 1.49
C ARG A 282 -11.51 -25.08 1.13
N GLU A 283 -12.63 -25.63 0.62
CA GLU A 283 -12.73 -27.03 0.23
C GLU A 283 -11.98 -27.34 -1.08
N ASP A 284 -11.86 -26.36 -1.99
CA ASP A 284 -11.14 -26.51 -3.25
C ASP A 284 -9.62 -26.58 -3.03
N THR A 285 -8.93 -27.31 -3.87
CA THR A 285 -7.48 -27.51 -3.80
C THR A 285 -6.77 -26.49 -4.67
N GLY A 286 -5.80 -25.78 -4.07
CA GLY A 286 -4.93 -24.85 -4.79
C GLY A 286 -3.75 -25.56 -5.48
N VAL A 287 -3.11 -24.85 -6.40
CA VAL A 287 -1.96 -25.35 -7.16
C VAL A 287 -0.70 -24.62 -6.71
N LEU A 288 0.33 -25.37 -6.34
CA LEU A 288 1.67 -24.86 -6.03
C LEU A 288 2.66 -25.32 -7.11
N LYS A 289 3.37 -24.36 -7.70
CA LYS A 289 4.36 -24.63 -8.75
C LYS A 289 5.71 -24.00 -8.40
N TYR A 290 6.78 -24.71 -8.66
CA TYR A 290 8.15 -24.21 -8.51
C TYR A 290 8.79 -24.05 -9.89
N HIS A 291 9.51 -22.96 -10.07
CA HIS A 291 10.20 -22.60 -11.31
C HIS A 291 11.67 -22.31 -11.03
N SER A 292 12.56 -22.70 -11.92
CA SER A 292 13.98 -22.37 -11.79
C SER A 292 14.27 -20.92 -12.17
N ASP A 293 13.42 -20.30 -13.00
CA ASP A 293 13.58 -18.94 -13.50
C ASP A 293 12.23 -18.29 -13.80
N VAL A 294 12.16 -16.96 -13.75
CA VAL A 294 10.93 -16.18 -14.04
C VAL A 294 10.42 -16.38 -15.46
N THR A 295 11.30 -16.68 -16.43
CA THR A 295 10.93 -16.91 -17.83
C THR A 295 10.09 -18.18 -18.05
N GLN A 296 10.07 -19.09 -17.07
CA GLN A 296 9.21 -20.27 -17.08
C GLN A 296 7.78 -20.00 -16.62
N VAL A 297 7.51 -18.77 -16.14
CA VAL A 297 6.19 -18.41 -15.64
C VAL A 297 5.39 -17.74 -16.74
N ASP A 298 4.40 -18.47 -17.25
CA ASP A 298 3.47 -17.89 -18.23
C ASP A 298 2.41 -17.02 -17.54
N MET A 299 2.55 -15.71 -17.70
CA MET A 299 1.61 -14.72 -17.21
C MET A 299 0.71 -14.16 -18.33
N SER A 300 0.53 -14.87 -19.45
CA SER A 300 -0.30 -14.43 -20.58
C SER A 300 -1.78 -14.29 -20.22
N GLU A 301 -2.26 -15.03 -19.22
CA GLU A 301 -3.67 -15.03 -18.81
C GLU A 301 -3.85 -14.93 -17.30
N GLY A 302 -5.01 -14.41 -16.89
CA GLY A 302 -5.43 -14.31 -15.50
C GLY A 302 -4.92 -13.05 -14.79
N GLN A 303 -5.31 -12.89 -13.54
CA GLN A 303 -4.84 -11.82 -12.67
C GLN A 303 -3.67 -12.29 -11.81
N TRP A 304 -2.59 -11.55 -11.87
CA TRP A 304 -1.35 -11.89 -11.19
C TRP A 304 -0.95 -10.83 -10.16
N LEU A 305 -0.46 -11.32 -9.04
CA LEU A 305 0.24 -10.52 -8.05
C LEU A 305 1.65 -11.09 -7.90
N VAL A 306 2.65 -10.29 -8.28
CA VAL A 306 4.06 -10.68 -8.18
C VAL A 306 4.68 -10.00 -6.97
N LEU A 307 5.28 -10.78 -6.10
CA LEU A 307 5.74 -10.38 -4.79
C LEU A 307 7.23 -10.61 -4.60
N SER A 308 7.90 -9.63 -4.02
CA SER A 308 9.30 -9.71 -3.59
C SER A 308 9.52 -8.93 -2.30
N THR A 309 10.69 -9.08 -1.69
CA THR A 309 11.05 -8.32 -0.49
C THR A 309 11.45 -6.88 -0.80
N ALA A 310 11.94 -6.60 -2.01
CA ALA A 310 12.33 -5.26 -2.46
C ALA A 310 12.04 -5.06 -3.95
N HIS A 311 11.76 -3.82 -4.33
CA HIS A 311 11.36 -3.48 -5.70
C HIS A 311 12.35 -3.85 -6.80
N TYR A 312 13.66 -3.81 -6.52
CA TYR A 312 14.68 -4.13 -7.52
C TYR A 312 14.72 -5.63 -7.88
N PHE A 313 14.21 -6.52 -7.03
CA PHE A 313 14.05 -7.93 -7.39
C PHE A 313 12.97 -8.18 -8.44
N LEU A 314 12.11 -7.18 -8.68
CA LEU A 314 11.05 -7.26 -9.70
C LEU A 314 11.54 -6.86 -11.10
N ASP A 315 12.79 -6.43 -11.26
CA ASP A 315 13.26 -5.85 -12.54
C ASP A 315 13.27 -6.90 -13.66
N ASP A 316 13.70 -8.14 -13.42
CA ASP A 316 13.61 -9.23 -14.41
C ASP A 316 12.16 -9.52 -14.83
N VAL A 317 11.20 -9.43 -13.88
CA VAL A 317 9.79 -9.63 -14.20
C VAL A 317 9.24 -8.50 -15.05
N LYS A 318 9.70 -7.26 -14.84
CA LYS A 318 9.34 -6.13 -15.69
C LYS A 318 9.86 -6.33 -17.11
N GLU A 319 11.16 -6.67 -17.23
CA GLU A 319 11.78 -6.96 -18.53
C GLU A 319 11.04 -8.09 -19.26
N LEU A 320 10.68 -9.16 -18.56
CA LEU A 320 9.87 -10.24 -19.12
C LEU A 320 8.50 -9.75 -19.58
N CYS A 321 7.80 -8.94 -18.78
CA CYS A 321 6.50 -8.38 -19.15
C CYS A 321 6.61 -7.48 -20.40
N GLU A 322 7.66 -6.66 -20.49
CA GLU A 322 7.90 -5.78 -21.62
C GLU A 322 8.23 -6.58 -22.90
N LEU A 323 9.08 -7.60 -22.79
CA LEU A 323 9.42 -8.49 -23.90
C LEU A 323 8.21 -9.25 -24.42
N GLN A 324 7.40 -9.79 -23.50
CA GLN A 324 6.22 -10.59 -23.82
C GLN A 324 4.99 -9.73 -24.18
N GLY A 325 5.04 -8.43 -23.97
CA GLY A 325 3.91 -7.53 -24.21
C GLY A 325 2.78 -7.72 -23.17
N TRP A 326 3.11 -7.98 -21.92
CA TRP A 326 2.13 -8.09 -20.84
C TRP A 326 2.00 -6.77 -20.10
N TYR A 327 0.75 -6.27 -19.97
CA TYR A 327 0.48 -5.00 -19.31
C TYR A 327 0.52 -5.14 -17.79
N TYR A 328 1.39 -4.36 -17.13
CA TYR A 328 1.58 -4.45 -15.69
C TYR A 328 1.50 -3.09 -14.99
N GLN A 329 1.30 -3.12 -13.67
CA GLN A 329 1.39 -1.98 -12.78
C GLN A 329 2.48 -2.20 -11.73
N HIS A 330 3.27 -1.17 -11.46
CA HIS A 330 4.29 -1.16 -10.42
C HIS A 330 4.31 0.19 -9.71
N ARG A 331 4.32 0.21 -8.37
CA ARG A 331 4.29 1.44 -7.56
C ARG A 331 3.15 2.40 -7.96
N ASN A 332 1.96 1.87 -8.15
CA ASN A 332 0.77 2.61 -8.60
C ASN A 332 0.91 3.30 -9.96
N LYS A 333 1.94 2.95 -10.76
CA LYS A 333 2.13 3.42 -12.12
C LYS A 333 1.98 2.26 -13.09
N ASN A 334 1.23 2.47 -14.13
CA ASN A 334 1.12 1.51 -15.22
C ASN A 334 2.41 1.50 -16.03
N SER A 335 2.77 0.35 -16.61
CA SER A 335 3.95 0.18 -17.46
C SER A 335 3.93 1.06 -18.70
N MET A 336 2.72 1.40 -19.19
CA MET A 336 2.52 2.40 -20.24
C MET A 336 1.55 3.49 -19.76
N PRO A 337 1.81 4.76 -20.09
CA PRO A 337 0.88 5.86 -19.80
C PRO A 337 -0.46 5.63 -20.50
N LEU A 338 -1.56 5.83 -19.77
CA LEU A 338 -2.91 5.70 -20.33
C LEU A 338 -3.13 6.68 -21.49
N GLU A 339 -2.55 7.86 -21.39
CA GLU A 339 -2.61 8.90 -22.42
C GLU A 339 -2.06 8.43 -23.76
N LEU A 340 -0.93 7.69 -23.75
CA LEU A 340 -0.35 7.10 -24.95
C LEU A 340 -1.28 6.02 -25.52
N LEU A 341 -1.76 5.12 -24.68
CA LEU A 341 -2.63 4.03 -25.12
C LEU A 341 -3.95 4.55 -25.69
N LEU A 342 -4.51 5.62 -25.11
CA LEU A 342 -5.67 6.32 -25.65
C LEU A 342 -5.35 7.03 -26.96
N ALA A 343 -4.21 7.70 -27.06
CA ALA A 343 -3.80 8.35 -28.31
C ALA A 343 -3.71 7.35 -29.48
N ILE A 344 -3.10 6.17 -29.22
CA ILE A 344 -3.00 5.09 -30.21
C ILE A 344 -4.38 4.54 -30.58
N SER A 345 -5.25 4.31 -29.59
CA SER A 345 -6.60 3.83 -29.83
C SER A 345 -7.41 4.83 -30.68
N ASN A 346 -7.37 6.09 -30.29
CA ASN A 346 -8.07 7.17 -31.00
C ASN A 346 -7.51 7.37 -32.40
N TRP A 347 -6.18 7.28 -32.60
CA TRP A 347 -5.57 7.34 -33.93
C TRP A 347 -6.12 6.27 -34.86
N GLU A 348 -6.19 5.02 -34.40
CA GLU A 348 -6.73 3.92 -35.21
C GLU A 348 -8.24 4.04 -35.47
N SER A 349 -9.03 4.57 -34.53
CA SER A 349 -10.43 4.93 -34.76
C SER A 349 -10.56 6.06 -35.77
N TRP A 350 -9.71 7.08 -35.68
CA TRP A 350 -9.69 8.23 -36.60
C TRP A 350 -9.40 7.81 -38.04
N ARG A 351 -8.41 6.91 -38.21
CA ARG A 351 -8.11 6.29 -39.51
C ARG A 351 -9.29 5.51 -40.09
N LYS A 352 -10.19 4.99 -39.27
CA LYS A 352 -11.43 4.30 -39.65
C LYS A 352 -12.61 5.27 -39.90
N LYS A 353 -12.30 6.56 -40.03
CA LYS A 353 -13.27 7.62 -40.27
C LYS A 353 -14.21 7.92 -39.10
N GLU A 354 -13.81 7.61 -37.86
CA GLU A 354 -14.51 8.11 -36.67
C GLU A 354 -14.18 9.60 -36.47
N LEU A 355 -15.10 10.32 -35.82
CA LEU A 355 -14.91 11.73 -35.45
C LEU A 355 -14.26 11.84 -34.10
N LEU A 356 -13.15 12.56 -33.99
CA LEU A 356 -12.48 12.85 -32.71
C LEU A 356 -12.71 14.28 -32.25
N THR A 357 -12.76 14.44 -30.92
CA THR A 357 -12.78 15.75 -30.26
C THR A 357 -11.41 16.43 -30.32
N ASN A 358 -11.40 17.74 -30.11
CA ASN A 358 -10.13 18.48 -30.07
C ASN A 358 -9.17 18.00 -28.96
N LEU A 359 -9.68 17.51 -27.85
CA LEU A 359 -8.84 16.97 -26.76
C LEU A 359 -8.16 15.65 -27.15
N GLU A 360 -8.89 14.75 -27.80
CA GLU A 360 -8.35 13.49 -28.32
C GLU A 360 -7.29 13.74 -29.39
N ILE A 361 -7.54 14.69 -30.27
CA ILE A 361 -6.59 15.10 -31.33
C ILE A 361 -5.34 15.73 -30.70
N LYS A 362 -5.48 16.61 -29.73
CA LYS A 362 -4.33 17.18 -29.00
C LYS A 362 -3.47 16.11 -28.32
N ASN A 363 -4.09 15.12 -27.71
CA ASN A 363 -3.39 14.00 -27.14
C ASN A 363 -2.59 13.24 -28.22
N ILE A 364 -3.18 12.94 -29.37
CA ILE A 364 -2.49 12.32 -30.50
C ILE A 364 -1.28 13.16 -30.92
N TYR A 365 -1.46 14.46 -31.15
CA TYR A 365 -0.41 15.35 -31.62
C TYR A 365 0.78 15.49 -30.67
N SER A 366 0.60 15.20 -29.37
CA SER A 366 1.70 15.16 -28.42
C SER A 366 2.78 14.12 -28.76
N TYR A 367 2.39 13.07 -29.50
CA TYR A 367 3.25 11.96 -29.95
C TYR A 367 3.71 12.07 -31.41
N LEU A 368 3.25 13.08 -32.15
CA LEU A 368 3.64 13.34 -33.53
C LEU A 368 4.76 14.40 -33.58
N GLY A 369 5.79 14.12 -34.34
CA GLY A 369 6.89 15.05 -34.58
C GLY A 369 6.64 15.95 -35.79
N ALA A 370 7.63 16.81 -36.11
CA ALA A 370 7.53 17.76 -37.18
C ALA A 370 7.49 17.10 -38.59
N ASN A 371 7.95 15.86 -38.71
CA ASN A 371 7.91 15.12 -39.97
C ASN A 371 6.49 14.66 -40.33
N VAL A 372 5.65 14.48 -39.32
CA VAL A 372 4.26 14.01 -39.45
C VAL A 372 3.28 15.16 -39.35
N SER A 373 3.63 16.19 -38.58
CA SER A 373 2.74 17.33 -38.29
C SER A 373 3.52 18.65 -38.22
N PRO A 374 4.08 19.15 -39.36
CA PRO A 374 4.95 20.31 -39.37
C PRO A 374 4.25 21.64 -39.04
N GLY A 375 2.95 21.75 -39.29
CA GLY A 375 2.18 23.00 -39.12
C GLY A 375 1.38 23.09 -37.83
N PHE A 376 1.24 22.00 -37.09
CA PHE A 376 0.37 21.94 -35.92
C PHE A 376 1.16 22.17 -34.62
N ARG A 377 1.01 23.35 -34.02
CA ARG A 377 1.59 23.65 -32.71
C ARG A 377 0.47 23.75 -31.66
N ASP A 378 0.46 22.82 -30.72
CA ASP A 378 -0.36 22.82 -29.50
C ASP A 378 -1.89 22.80 -29.69
N GLY A 379 -2.40 22.41 -30.86
CA GLY A 379 -3.82 22.34 -31.14
C GLY A 379 -4.58 23.66 -31.01
N LYS A 380 -3.88 24.80 -31.09
CA LYS A 380 -4.47 26.14 -30.91
C LYS A 380 -5.51 26.50 -31.95
N THR A 381 -5.48 25.84 -33.12
CA THR A 381 -6.40 26.08 -34.23
C THR A 381 -7.65 25.21 -34.18
N LEU A 382 -7.72 24.22 -33.30
CA LEU A 382 -8.91 23.37 -33.16
C LEU A 382 -9.95 24.03 -32.23
N HIS A 383 -11.18 24.19 -32.71
CA HIS A 383 -12.26 24.76 -31.91
C HIS A 383 -12.71 23.81 -30.78
N SER A 384 -12.94 24.36 -29.60
CA SER A 384 -13.51 23.67 -28.47
C SER A 384 -14.91 23.18 -28.81
N ASN A 385 -15.37 22.05 -28.67
CA ASN A 385 -16.69 21.50 -29.00
C ASN A 385 -16.91 21.04 -30.44
N THR A 386 -15.89 21.12 -31.30
CA THR A 386 -15.98 20.57 -32.67
C THR A 386 -15.28 19.21 -32.72
N LYS A 387 -15.87 18.29 -33.48
CA LYS A 387 -15.23 17.01 -33.81
C LYS A 387 -14.74 17.05 -35.25
N TYR A 388 -13.61 16.40 -35.51
CA TYR A 388 -12.94 16.44 -36.82
C TYR A 388 -12.72 15.04 -37.37
N TYR A 389 -12.83 14.91 -38.69
CA TYR A 389 -12.29 13.77 -39.42
C TYR A 389 -10.77 13.93 -39.61
N LEU A 390 -10.08 12.83 -39.83
CA LEU A 390 -8.63 12.84 -40.10
C LEU A 390 -8.30 13.67 -41.35
N SER A 391 -9.10 13.54 -42.44
CA SER A 391 -8.93 14.30 -43.66
C SER A 391 -9.02 15.82 -43.48
N GLN A 392 -9.88 16.31 -42.60
CA GLN A 392 -9.97 17.74 -42.29
C GLN A 392 -8.66 18.24 -41.65
N CYS A 393 -8.05 17.45 -40.77
CA CYS A 393 -6.75 17.80 -40.18
C CYS A 393 -5.60 17.70 -41.17
N GLN A 394 -5.70 16.86 -42.20
CA GLN A 394 -4.77 16.85 -43.31
C GLN A 394 -4.87 18.11 -44.15
N GLU A 395 -6.09 18.53 -44.49
CA GLU A 395 -6.34 19.69 -45.35
C GLU A 395 -6.10 21.04 -44.64
N GLU A 396 -6.54 21.17 -43.38
CA GLU A 396 -6.61 22.43 -42.65
C GLU A 396 -5.52 22.63 -41.61
N HIS A 397 -4.92 21.53 -41.09
CA HIS A 397 -4.02 21.58 -39.95
C HIS A 397 -2.64 20.92 -40.21
N GLY A 398 -2.34 20.57 -41.47
CA GLY A 398 -1.01 20.13 -41.89
C GLY A 398 -0.62 18.74 -41.33
N LEU A 399 -1.57 17.86 -41.09
CA LEU A 399 -1.28 16.46 -40.77
C LEU A 399 -0.88 15.73 -42.05
N LEU A 400 0.32 15.13 -42.08
CA LEU A 400 0.90 14.50 -43.28
C LEU A 400 0.71 12.98 -43.34
N SER A 401 0.33 12.34 -42.25
CA SER A 401 0.22 10.88 -42.19
C SER A 401 -1.20 10.42 -41.93
N ASP A 402 -1.55 9.29 -42.56
CA ASP A 402 -2.72 8.47 -42.31
C ASP A 402 -2.34 6.99 -42.13
N LYS A 403 -1.03 6.72 -41.98
CA LYS A 403 -0.49 5.39 -41.77
C LYS A 403 -0.85 4.83 -40.38
N VAL A 404 -0.57 3.57 -40.17
CA VAL A 404 -0.69 2.93 -38.86
C VAL A 404 0.08 3.69 -37.80
N TRP A 405 -0.38 3.61 -36.54
CA TRP A 405 0.17 4.41 -35.44
C TRP A 405 1.69 4.29 -35.29
N PHE A 406 2.26 3.10 -35.44
CA PHE A 406 3.70 2.86 -35.26
C PHE A 406 4.56 3.42 -36.42
N GLU A 407 3.97 3.79 -37.56
CA GLU A 407 4.64 4.53 -38.62
C GLU A 407 4.43 6.04 -38.51
N SER A 408 3.47 6.48 -37.69
CA SER A 408 3.04 7.87 -37.58
C SER A 408 3.53 8.54 -36.29
N PHE A 409 3.64 7.81 -35.18
CA PHE A 409 4.04 8.34 -33.87
C PHE A 409 5.57 8.40 -33.75
N ASP A 410 6.19 9.29 -34.53
CA ASP A 410 7.65 9.39 -34.71
C ASP A 410 8.42 9.97 -33.50
N LYS A 411 7.71 10.30 -32.40
CA LYS A 411 8.32 10.64 -31.11
C LYS A 411 8.50 9.44 -30.17
N LEU A 412 7.97 8.28 -30.53
CA LEU A 412 8.15 7.09 -29.73
C LEU A 412 9.52 6.43 -30.02
N ASP A 413 10.17 5.97 -28.95
CA ASP A 413 11.33 5.11 -29.11
C ASP A 413 10.93 3.69 -29.53
N THR A 414 11.85 2.95 -30.14
CA THR A 414 11.62 1.61 -30.67
C THR A 414 11.21 0.60 -29.58
N MET A 415 11.69 0.76 -28.35
CA MET A 415 11.33 -0.15 -27.24
C MET A 415 9.87 0.03 -26.87
N THR A 416 9.45 1.28 -26.66
CA THR A 416 8.05 1.63 -26.37
C THR A 416 7.12 1.17 -27.49
N GLU A 417 7.51 1.40 -28.76
CA GLU A 417 6.72 0.94 -29.91
C GLU A 417 6.54 -0.57 -29.90
N ASN A 418 7.63 -1.33 -29.79
CA ASN A 418 7.57 -2.80 -29.78
C ASN A 418 6.74 -3.33 -28.62
N TYR A 419 6.91 -2.78 -27.42
CA TYR A 419 6.13 -3.20 -26.28
C TYR A 419 4.62 -2.99 -26.50
N VAL A 420 4.20 -1.82 -26.96
CA VAL A 420 2.77 -1.56 -27.23
C VAL A 420 2.25 -2.44 -28.38
N ARG A 421 3.05 -2.72 -29.40
CA ARG A 421 2.68 -3.66 -30.48
C ARG A 421 2.42 -5.06 -29.93
N ASN A 422 3.32 -5.56 -29.08
CA ASN A 422 3.19 -6.86 -28.45
C ASN A 422 1.97 -6.91 -27.51
N MET A 423 1.73 -5.87 -26.70
CA MET A 423 0.53 -5.76 -25.86
C MET A 423 -0.75 -5.88 -26.69
N ARG A 424 -0.84 -5.19 -27.81
CA ARG A 424 -2.00 -5.24 -28.70
C ARG A 424 -2.16 -6.58 -29.40
N ALA A 425 -1.06 -7.20 -29.82
CA ALA A 425 -1.06 -8.53 -30.43
C ALA A 425 -1.58 -9.61 -29.44
N ASN A 426 -1.25 -9.46 -28.16
CA ASN A 426 -1.69 -10.33 -27.09
C ASN A 426 -3.12 -10.01 -26.61
N GLY A 427 -3.79 -8.99 -27.15
CA GLY A 427 -5.14 -8.60 -26.75
C GLY A 427 -5.25 -8.02 -25.35
N GLU A 428 -4.15 -7.41 -24.83
CA GLU A 428 -4.18 -6.74 -23.53
C GLU A 428 -5.21 -5.60 -23.51
N LYS A 429 -6.01 -5.55 -22.44
CA LYS A 429 -7.09 -4.58 -22.30
C LYS A 429 -6.56 -3.27 -21.72
N ILE A 430 -6.10 -2.40 -22.59
CA ILE A 430 -5.46 -1.12 -22.26
C ILE A 430 -6.40 -0.09 -21.59
N ASN A 431 -7.71 -0.27 -21.69
CA ASN A 431 -8.72 0.59 -21.07
C ASN A 431 -9.16 0.13 -19.67
N ARG A 432 -8.46 -0.84 -19.08
CA ARG A 432 -8.67 -1.37 -17.74
C ARG A 432 -7.37 -1.33 -16.94
N ASN A 433 -7.49 -1.52 -15.65
CA ASN A 433 -6.32 -1.72 -14.80
C ASN A 433 -5.50 -2.94 -15.30
N PRO A 434 -4.17 -2.85 -15.29
CA PRO A 434 -3.31 -3.96 -15.64
C PRO A 434 -3.65 -5.21 -14.84
N ARG A 435 -3.61 -6.35 -15.49
CA ARG A 435 -3.91 -7.65 -14.86
C ARG A 435 -2.72 -8.22 -14.07
N ILE A 436 -1.52 -7.65 -14.24
CA ILE A 436 -0.31 -8.02 -13.49
C ILE A 436 0.05 -6.87 -12.56
N LEU A 437 0.07 -7.13 -11.27
CA LEU A 437 0.48 -6.18 -10.25
C LEU A 437 1.82 -6.61 -9.66
N LEU A 438 2.84 -5.76 -9.79
CA LEU A 438 4.17 -5.96 -9.19
C LEU A 438 4.28 -5.15 -7.90
N SER A 439 4.57 -5.81 -6.79
CA SER A 439 4.62 -5.15 -5.48
C SER A 439 5.66 -5.79 -4.56
N THR A 440 6.07 -5.07 -3.54
CA THR A 440 6.70 -5.71 -2.38
C THR A 440 5.66 -6.46 -1.57
N ILE A 441 6.09 -7.45 -0.77
CA ILE A 441 5.19 -8.20 0.12
C ILE A 441 4.49 -7.24 1.09
N HIS A 442 5.21 -6.25 1.64
CA HIS A 442 4.64 -5.21 2.50
C HIS A 442 3.58 -4.36 1.77
N GLY A 443 3.89 -3.91 0.56
CA GLY A 443 2.95 -3.10 -0.24
C GLY A 443 1.73 -3.85 -0.73
N ALA A 444 1.78 -5.18 -0.77
CA ALA A 444 0.66 -6.04 -1.15
C ALA A 444 -0.19 -6.49 0.04
N LYS A 445 0.11 -6.04 1.27
CA LYS A 445 -0.72 -6.40 2.43
C LYS A 445 -2.17 -5.94 2.21
N GLY A 446 -3.12 -6.80 2.55
CA GLY A 446 -4.53 -6.59 2.24
C GLY A 446 -4.95 -6.92 0.80
N GLY A 447 -3.99 -7.07 -0.13
CA GLY A 447 -4.24 -7.52 -1.51
C GLY A 447 -4.41 -9.04 -1.63
N GLU A 448 -4.91 -9.47 -2.77
CA GLU A 448 -5.07 -10.88 -3.15
C GLU A 448 -5.20 -11.02 -4.67
N ALA A 449 -4.83 -12.17 -5.22
CA ALA A 449 -5.02 -12.47 -6.63
C ALA A 449 -5.31 -13.96 -6.84
N ASP A 450 -5.87 -14.30 -8.01
CA ASP A 450 -6.06 -15.69 -8.38
C ASP A 450 -4.72 -16.42 -8.49
N LYS A 451 -3.73 -15.77 -9.07
CA LYS A 451 -2.36 -16.29 -9.24
C LYS A 451 -1.35 -15.38 -8.56
N VAL A 452 -0.47 -15.95 -7.77
CA VAL A 452 0.59 -15.21 -7.07
C VAL A 452 1.94 -15.79 -7.44
N LEU A 453 2.89 -14.93 -7.77
CA LEU A 453 4.30 -15.29 -7.96
C LEU A 453 5.13 -14.70 -6.83
N VAL A 454 5.93 -15.53 -6.16
CA VAL A 454 6.82 -15.11 -5.07
C VAL A 454 8.27 -15.27 -5.47
N LEU A 455 9.04 -14.19 -5.34
CA LEU A 455 10.51 -14.16 -5.45
C LEU A 455 11.08 -14.17 -4.04
N PRO A 456 11.80 -15.23 -3.63
CA PRO A 456 12.21 -15.42 -2.24
C PRO A 456 13.53 -14.71 -1.87
N ASP A 457 14.12 -13.93 -2.78
CA ASP A 457 15.38 -13.22 -2.56
C ASP A 457 15.25 -12.17 -1.44
N LEU A 458 16.31 -12.05 -0.62
CA LEU A 458 16.39 -11.13 0.50
C LEU A 458 17.41 -10.02 0.25
N THR A 459 17.07 -8.81 0.70
CA THR A 459 18.08 -7.76 0.83
C THR A 459 19.07 -8.11 1.95
N LYS A 460 20.27 -7.55 1.91
CA LYS A 460 21.24 -7.74 3.00
C LYS A 460 20.63 -7.30 4.34
N ALA A 461 19.96 -6.17 4.38
CA ALA A 461 19.31 -5.66 5.59
C ALA A 461 18.22 -6.61 6.11
N ALA A 462 17.41 -7.23 5.22
CA ALA A 462 16.41 -8.21 5.62
C ALA A 462 17.05 -9.49 6.17
N LEU A 463 18.16 -9.93 5.60
CA LEU A 463 18.91 -11.09 6.11
C LEU A 463 19.51 -10.79 7.50
N ASP A 464 20.22 -9.65 7.64
CA ASP A 464 20.81 -9.22 8.91
C ASP A 464 19.74 -9.04 10.02
N GLN A 465 18.54 -8.61 9.64
CA GLN A 465 17.39 -8.52 10.54
C GLN A 465 16.83 -9.90 10.92
N SER A 466 16.82 -10.86 9.99
CA SER A 466 16.29 -12.20 10.25
C SER A 466 17.10 -12.99 11.26
N ASP A 467 18.42 -12.73 11.36
CA ASP A 467 19.29 -13.34 12.37
C ASP A 467 18.91 -12.93 13.80
N LYS A 468 18.21 -11.79 13.95
CA LYS A 468 17.80 -11.24 15.25
C LYS A 468 16.33 -11.50 15.55
N SER A 469 15.49 -11.48 14.52
CA SER A 469 14.05 -11.64 14.61
C SER A 469 13.56 -12.52 13.47
N PRO A 470 13.82 -13.84 13.51
CA PRO A 470 13.42 -14.76 12.46
C PRO A 470 11.89 -14.81 12.29
N ASP A 471 11.13 -14.59 13.37
CA ASP A 471 9.68 -14.57 13.35
C ASP A 471 9.09 -13.54 12.37
N GLU A 472 9.76 -12.38 12.22
CA GLU A 472 9.32 -11.33 11.28
C GLU A 472 9.41 -11.80 9.83
N LEU A 473 10.48 -12.52 9.48
CA LEU A 473 10.67 -13.07 8.15
C LEU A 473 9.68 -14.20 7.85
N HIS A 474 9.40 -15.07 8.81
CA HIS A 474 8.38 -16.12 8.69
C HIS A 474 6.99 -15.50 8.44
N ARG A 475 6.60 -14.46 9.18
CA ARG A 475 5.35 -13.73 8.96
C ARG A 475 5.29 -13.08 7.59
N LEU A 476 6.41 -12.51 7.12
CA LEU A 476 6.48 -11.88 5.81
C LEU A 476 6.15 -12.88 4.68
N PHE A 477 6.78 -14.06 4.69
CA PHE A 477 6.52 -15.08 3.67
C PHE A 477 5.19 -15.80 3.89
N TYR A 478 4.69 -15.91 5.12
CA TYR A 478 3.31 -16.32 5.37
C TYR A 478 2.31 -15.37 4.71
N VAL A 479 2.51 -14.06 4.86
CA VAL A 479 1.68 -13.07 4.17
C VAL A 479 1.78 -13.25 2.67
N ALA A 480 2.97 -13.41 2.09
CA ALA A 480 3.16 -13.58 0.65
C ALA A 480 2.40 -14.79 0.09
N THR A 481 2.56 -15.95 0.71
CA THR A 481 1.94 -17.20 0.26
C THR A 481 0.43 -17.21 0.41
N THR A 482 -0.08 -16.52 1.44
CA THR A 482 -1.53 -16.43 1.70
C THR A 482 -2.26 -15.37 0.88
N ARG A 483 -1.60 -14.74 -0.12
CA ARG A 483 -2.27 -13.87 -1.10
C ARG A 483 -2.91 -14.63 -2.25
N ALA A 484 -2.52 -15.90 -2.46
CA ALA A 484 -3.00 -16.73 -3.56
C ALA A 484 -4.40 -17.30 -3.30
N LYS A 485 -5.29 -17.13 -4.29
CA LYS A 485 -6.67 -17.69 -4.25
C LYS A 485 -6.81 -19.01 -4.99
N LYS A 486 -5.92 -19.28 -5.96
CA LYS A 486 -5.96 -20.51 -6.80
C LYS A 486 -4.57 -21.10 -7.03
N GLU A 487 -3.62 -20.29 -7.48
CA GLU A 487 -2.28 -20.75 -7.84
C GLU A 487 -1.21 -19.93 -7.13
N LEU A 488 -0.23 -20.64 -6.58
CA LEU A 488 0.99 -20.05 -6.03
C LEU A 488 2.19 -20.55 -6.83
N HIS A 489 2.96 -19.63 -7.36
CA HIS A 489 4.19 -19.89 -8.08
C HIS A 489 5.37 -19.38 -7.26
N VAL A 490 6.42 -20.16 -7.16
CA VAL A 490 7.65 -19.81 -6.47
C VAL A 490 8.80 -19.95 -7.44
N VAL A 491 9.63 -18.93 -7.59
CA VAL A 491 10.83 -18.97 -8.42
C VAL A 491 12.05 -19.25 -7.54
N SER A 492 13.01 -20.01 -8.03
CA SER A 492 14.28 -20.20 -7.35
C SER A 492 14.99 -18.87 -7.15
N PRO A 493 15.62 -18.66 -5.98
CA PRO A 493 16.31 -17.40 -5.71
C PRO A 493 17.53 -17.23 -6.62
N LYS A 494 17.88 -15.98 -6.92
CA LYS A 494 19.13 -15.65 -7.60
C LYS A 494 20.36 -15.92 -6.72
N ASN A 495 20.19 -15.80 -5.40
CA ASN A 495 21.23 -16.07 -4.41
C ASN A 495 20.66 -16.88 -3.25
N TYR A 496 21.00 -18.17 -3.21
CA TYR A 496 20.55 -19.09 -2.16
C TYR A 496 21.02 -18.71 -0.75
N GLU A 497 22.18 -18.04 -0.60
CA GLU A 497 22.68 -17.58 0.70
C GLU A 497 21.86 -16.37 1.21
N ARG A 498 21.16 -15.68 0.32
CA ARG A 498 20.30 -14.53 0.65
C ARG A 498 18.90 -14.74 0.14
N SER A 499 18.27 -15.76 0.65
CA SER A 499 16.89 -16.10 0.28
C SER A 499 16.16 -16.78 1.42
N TYR A 500 14.83 -16.75 1.33
CA TYR A 500 13.97 -17.53 2.20
C TYR A 500 13.65 -18.88 1.55
N SER A 501 13.73 -19.97 2.33
CA SER A 501 13.39 -21.32 1.83
C SER A 501 11.86 -21.52 1.86
N LEU A 502 11.25 -21.57 0.68
CA LEU A 502 9.83 -21.85 0.47
C LEU A 502 9.58 -23.29 0.05
#